data_5e86acc2052a70dde465bbcae58772cd
#
_entry.id   5e86acc2052a70dde465bbcae58772cd
#
_cell.length_a   1.000
_cell.length_b   1.000
_cell.length_c   1.000
_cell.angle_alpha   90.00
_cell.angle_beta   90.00
_cell.angle_gamma   90.00
#
_symmetry.space_group_name_H-M   'P 1'
#
loop_
_entity.id
_entity.type
_entity.pdbx_description
1 polymer ?
#
loop_
_entity_poly.entity_id
_entity_poly.type
_entity_poly.pdbx_seq_one_letter_code
_entity_poly.pdbx_strand_id
1 'polypeptide(L)'
;MQKVYTKIESIVGNVVTVRASGVRNGDLALVGDSYANVIKLDKDLVTLQVFSGTQGVSTTDPVRFLGRPMMVSFSDHLLGRIFDGAGVPRDNGPALTENMIPIGGPSVNPSKRIVPNKMIRTGIPMIDVFNTLVESQKLPIFSVSGEPYNQLLSRIAMQAQVDIIVLGGMGLKYDDYLFFKDTLEKSGAMGRTVMFIHTASDPTVECTLVPDMALAVAEQFALAGKRVLVLLTDMTNYADAQKEMAITMEQVPSNRGYPGDLYSCLASRYEKAVDFGDAGSITILGVTTMPGDDVTHPVPDNTGYITEGQYYLKNGHIEPFGSLSRLKQNVNGKTRSDHRALMDGMIRLYSAYKESLEKKSMGFMMSEWDEKLLKYGHLFETKLMDLSVNIPLEEALDLGWEILAECFEPNETGLKTSLIQERWPKRSAVE
;
A
#
# COMPACT_ATOMS: atom_id res chain seq x y z
N MET A 1 30.28 18.41 14.69
CA MET A 1 30.47 18.74 16.13
C MET A 1 29.09 18.67 16.76
N GLN A 2 28.88 17.78 17.71
CA GLN A 2 27.58 17.67 18.40
C GLN A 2 27.43 18.85 19.36
N LYS A 3 26.28 19.54 19.28
CA LYS A 3 25.94 20.66 20.18
C LYS A 3 25.04 20.13 21.28
N VAL A 4 25.38 20.40 22.51
CA VAL A 4 24.61 19.99 23.71
C VAL A 4 24.08 21.25 24.41
N TYR A 5 22.80 21.26 24.68
CA TYR A 5 22.11 22.30 25.43
C TYR A 5 21.48 21.67 26.69
N THR A 6 21.55 22.36 27.81
CA THR A 6 21.12 21.82 29.13
C THR A 6 19.92 22.54 29.71
N LYS A 7 19.24 23.36 28.90
CA LYS A 7 18.06 24.08 29.34
C LYS A 7 16.92 23.95 28.34
N ILE A 8 15.90 23.23 28.74
CA ILE A 8 14.64 23.14 28.02
C ILE A 8 13.75 24.30 28.50
N GLU A 9 13.20 25.07 27.55
CA GLU A 9 12.32 26.19 27.83
C GLU A 9 10.89 25.76 28.17
N SER A 10 10.38 24.73 27.46
CA SER A 10 9.06 24.18 27.73
C SER A 10 8.93 22.73 27.28
N ILE A 11 8.02 22.00 27.92
CA ILE A 11 7.60 20.65 27.56
C ILE A 11 6.07 20.66 27.50
N VAL A 12 5.50 20.36 26.34
CA VAL A 12 4.04 20.32 26.11
C VAL A 12 3.70 19.07 25.30
N GLY A 13 2.97 18.15 25.87
CA GLY A 13 2.72 16.84 25.23
C GLY A 13 4.03 16.16 24.86
N ASN A 14 4.19 15.75 23.60
CA ASN A 14 5.42 15.13 23.07
C ASN A 14 6.40 16.16 22.47
N VAL A 15 6.21 17.45 22.75
CA VAL A 15 7.01 18.53 22.19
C VAL A 15 7.88 19.19 23.25
N VAL A 16 9.15 19.39 22.91
CA VAL A 16 10.15 20.08 23.73
C VAL A 16 10.65 21.29 22.97
N THR A 17 10.73 22.43 23.66
CA THR A 17 11.28 23.66 23.08
C THR A 17 12.58 24.04 23.79
N VAL A 18 13.62 24.36 22.99
CA VAL A 18 14.95 24.69 23.49
C VAL A 18 15.54 25.86 22.69
N ARG A 19 16.35 26.70 23.31
CA ARG A 19 17.13 27.70 22.58
C ARG A 19 18.41 27.10 22.04
N ALA A 20 18.55 27.13 20.72
CA ALA A 20 19.72 26.58 20.03
C ALA A 20 20.02 27.36 18.75
N SER A 21 21.26 27.33 18.27
CA SER A 21 21.67 27.98 17.05
C SER A 21 22.40 27.03 16.10
N GLY A 22 22.23 27.28 14.77
CA GLY A 22 22.84 26.47 13.71
C GLY A 22 22.32 25.04 13.67
N VAL A 23 21.03 24.88 13.94
CA VAL A 23 20.24 23.66 13.79
C VAL A 23 19.40 23.79 12.54
N ARG A 24 19.13 22.69 11.86
CA ARG A 24 18.29 22.67 10.64
C ARG A 24 16.97 22.00 10.94
N ASN A 25 15.94 22.37 10.20
CA ASN A 25 14.67 21.67 10.23
C ASN A 25 14.88 20.22 9.75
N GLY A 26 14.28 19.26 10.46
CA GLY A 26 14.47 17.83 10.20
C GLY A 26 15.75 17.22 10.80
N ASP A 27 16.62 18.01 11.46
CA ASP A 27 17.76 17.45 12.18
C ASP A 27 17.30 16.57 13.35
N LEU A 28 17.97 15.45 13.54
CA LEU A 28 17.75 14.55 14.65
C LEU A 28 18.45 15.07 15.92
N ALA A 29 17.81 14.91 17.05
CA ALA A 29 18.34 15.23 18.37
C ALA A 29 18.09 14.09 19.36
N LEU A 30 18.76 14.14 20.49
CA LEU A 30 18.46 13.34 21.68
C LEU A 30 18.01 14.30 22.78
N VAL A 31 16.88 14.00 23.41
CA VAL A 31 16.36 14.67 24.60
C VAL A 31 16.46 13.63 25.72
N GLY A 32 17.43 13.81 26.61
CA GLY A 32 17.86 12.70 27.47
C GLY A 32 18.34 11.52 26.60
N ASP A 33 17.71 10.38 26.75
CA ASP A 33 18.00 9.15 25.97
C ASP A 33 17.04 8.93 24.80
N SER A 34 16.03 9.81 24.62
CA SER A 34 15.00 9.65 23.59
C SER A 34 15.36 10.41 22.32
N TYR A 35 15.17 9.78 21.16
CA TYR A 35 15.27 10.47 19.88
C TYR A 35 14.16 11.51 19.71
N ALA A 36 14.52 12.63 19.08
CA ALA A 36 13.61 13.69 18.74
C ALA A 36 13.96 14.30 17.36
N ASN A 37 12.98 14.85 16.69
CA ASN A 37 13.15 15.52 15.40
C ASN A 37 12.87 17.01 15.53
N VAL A 38 13.67 17.84 14.87
CA VAL A 38 13.44 19.29 14.76
C VAL A 38 12.28 19.54 13.81
N ILE A 39 11.17 20.05 14.34
CA ILE A 39 9.92 20.25 13.58
C ILE A 39 9.62 21.73 13.30
N LYS A 40 10.22 22.65 14.08
CA LYS A 40 10.03 24.10 13.89
C LYS A 40 11.24 24.88 14.36
N LEU A 41 11.56 25.91 13.61
CA LEU A 41 12.60 26.87 13.94
C LEU A 41 11.99 28.27 13.94
N ASP A 42 12.10 28.99 15.05
CA ASP A 42 11.71 30.38 15.17
C ASP A 42 12.88 31.16 15.82
N LYS A 43 13.71 31.76 14.98
CA LYS A 43 14.98 32.42 15.38
C LYS A 43 15.90 31.42 16.10
N ASP A 44 16.13 31.63 17.39
CA ASP A 44 16.91 30.74 18.26
C ASP A 44 16.08 29.71 19.01
N LEU A 45 14.73 29.75 18.85
CA LEU A 45 13.82 28.83 19.47
C LEU A 45 13.60 27.63 18.55
N VAL A 46 14.02 26.46 19.02
CA VAL A 46 13.94 25.18 18.30
C VAL A 46 12.88 24.32 18.97
N THR A 47 11.91 23.89 18.18
CA THR A 47 10.88 22.96 18.65
C THR A 47 11.21 21.56 18.18
N LEU A 48 11.25 20.63 19.12
CA LEU A 48 11.59 19.22 18.95
C LEU A 48 10.38 18.37 19.27
N GLN A 49 10.14 17.37 18.44
CA GLN A 49 9.18 16.30 18.75
C GLN A 49 9.93 15.07 19.22
N VAL A 50 9.64 14.62 20.44
CA VAL A 50 10.26 13.46 21.07
C VAL A 50 9.52 12.19 20.66
N PHE A 51 10.23 11.19 20.14
CA PHE A 51 9.62 9.98 19.56
C PHE A 51 8.94 9.12 20.61
N SER A 52 9.61 8.81 21.70
CA SER A 52 9.07 7.99 22.79
C SER A 52 8.19 8.75 23.79
N GLY A 53 7.84 10.01 23.48
CA GLY A 53 7.13 10.89 24.39
C GLY A 53 8.05 11.56 25.42
N THR A 54 7.46 12.40 26.25
CA THR A 54 8.19 13.25 27.21
C THR A 54 8.01 12.80 28.67
N GLN A 55 7.44 11.63 28.89
CA GLN A 55 7.31 11.10 30.26
C GLN A 55 8.68 10.88 30.89
N GLY A 56 8.90 11.47 32.04
CA GLY A 56 10.19 11.44 32.74
C GLY A 56 11.22 12.45 32.25
N VAL A 57 10.95 13.20 31.19
CA VAL A 57 11.85 14.28 30.70
C VAL A 57 11.75 15.49 31.63
N SER A 58 12.90 15.94 32.11
CA SER A 58 13.06 17.15 32.94
C SER A 58 13.49 18.34 32.10
N THR A 59 13.13 19.55 32.53
CA THR A 59 13.63 20.79 31.92
C THR A 59 15.16 20.99 32.04
N THR A 60 15.82 20.17 32.84
CA THR A 60 17.27 20.14 33.02
C THR A 60 17.97 19.06 32.21
N ASP A 61 17.21 18.21 31.50
CA ASP A 61 17.79 17.14 30.69
C ASP A 61 18.58 17.70 29.50
N PRO A 62 19.69 17.04 29.13
CA PRO A 62 20.47 17.50 28.01
C PRO A 62 19.74 17.26 26.68
N VAL A 63 19.77 18.29 25.81
CA VAL A 63 19.35 18.17 24.43
C VAL A 63 20.60 18.17 23.53
N ARG A 64 20.80 17.09 22.78
CA ARG A 64 21.98 16.89 21.93
C ARG A 64 21.55 16.83 20.48
N PHE A 65 21.88 17.83 19.69
CA PHE A 65 21.64 17.85 18.25
C PHE A 65 22.70 17.02 17.53
N LEU A 66 22.26 16.08 16.69
CA LEU A 66 23.14 15.15 15.97
C LEU A 66 23.65 15.73 14.64
N GLY A 67 23.05 16.83 14.17
CA GLY A 67 23.45 17.53 12.94
C GLY A 67 23.22 16.73 11.65
N ARG A 68 22.32 15.77 11.71
CA ARG A 68 21.89 14.92 10.59
C ARG A 68 20.40 14.62 10.68
N PRO A 69 19.72 14.34 9.57
CA PRO A 69 18.33 13.90 9.59
C PRO A 69 18.20 12.48 10.16
N MET A 70 16.97 11.99 10.27
CA MET A 70 16.70 10.58 10.54
C MET A 70 17.27 9.73 9.42
N MET A 71 17.90 8.62 9.80
CA MET A 71 18.62 7.72 8.90
C MET A 71 18.12 6.29 9.11
N VAL A 72 18.15 5.50 8.06
CA VAL A 72 17.94 4.05 8.10
C VAL A 72 19.16 3.33 7.54
N SER A 73 19.50 2.18 8.09
CA SER A 73 20.56 1.34 7.52
C SER A 73 20.08 0.73 6.21
N PHE A 74 20.99 0.62 5.23
CA PHE A 74 20.75 -0.07 3.97
C PHE A 74 21.85 -1.09 3.67
N SER A 75 21.47 -2.35 3.57
CA SER A 75 22.28 -3.45 3.08
C SER A 75 21.38 -4.64 2.73
N ASP A 76 21.93 -5.66 2.08
CA ASP A 76 21.20 -6.92 1.82
C ASP A 76 20.81 -7.65 3.13
N HIS A 77 21.45 -7.32 4.25
CA HIS A 77 21.11 -7.85 5.59
C HIS A 77 19.77 -7.33 6.14
N LEU A 78 19.14 -6.36 5.48
CA LEU A 78 17.76 -5.95 5.78
C LEU A 78 16.72 -7.01 5.40
N LEU A 79 17.00 -7.85 4.43
CA LEU A 79 16.06 -8.87 3.98
C LEU A 79 15.83 -9.92 5.08
N GLY A 80 14.58 -10.25 5.30
CA GLY A 80 14.17 -11.14 6.39
C GLY A 80 14.02 -10.46 7.75
N ARG A 81 14.25 -9.15 7.85
CA ARG A 81 14.27 -8.41 9.13
C ARG A 81 12.99 -7.60 9.36
N ILE A 82 12.74 -7.35 10.64
CA ILE A 82 11.60 -6.54 11.12
C ILE A 82 12.14 -5.43 12.01
N PHE A 83 11.75 -4.19 11.70
CA PHE A 83 12.12 -2.99 12.45
C PHE A 83 10.87 -2.27 12.94
N ASP A 84 11.00 -1.46 13.99
CA ASP A 84 9.96 -0.52 14.40
C ASP A 84 9.96 0.77 13.54
N GLY A 85 9.08 1.71 13.87
CA GLY A 85 8.98 2.99 13.18
C GLY A 85 10.17 3.94 13.41
N ALA A 86 11.06 3.62 14.34
CA ALA A 86 12.32 4.33 14.57
C ALA A 86 13.52 3.62 13.91
N GLY A 87 13.31 2.48 13.23
CA GLY A 87 14.36 1.68 12.60
C GLY A 87 15.12 0.78 13.57
N VAL A 88 14.60 0.55 14.77
CA VAL A 88 15.19 -0.37 15.77
C VAL A 88 14.69 -1.79 15.48
N PRO A 89 15.57 -2.82 15.53
CA PRO A 89 15.16 -4.20 15.33
C PRO A 89 14.04 -4.64 16.30
N ARG A 90 12.96 -5.21 15.73
CA ARG A 90 11.82 -5.76 16.46
C ARG A 90 11.82 -7.29 16.47
N ASP A 91 12.75 -7.89 15.75
CA ASP A 91 12.94 -9.34 15.56
C ASP A 91 13.99 -9.94 16.49
N ASN A 92 14.45 -9.22 17.50
CA ASN A 92 15.55 -9.57 18.40
C ASN A 92 16.91 -9.79 17.70
N GLY A 93 17.04 -9.41 16.44
CA GLY A 93 18.29 -9.43 15.70
C GLY A 93 19.20 -8.25 16.07
N PRO A 94 20.47 -8.27 15.64
CA PRO A 94 21.40 -7.18 15.88
C PRO A 94 20.96 -5.89 15.18
N ALA A 95 21.30 -4.73 15.76
CA ALA A 95 21.16 -3.45 15.10
C ALA A 95 22.05 -3.38 13.85
N LEU A 96 21.52 -2.84 12.76
CA LEU A 96 22.27 -2.58 11.55
C LEU A 96 22.74 -1.12 11.54
N THR A 97 24.04 -0.92 11.32
CA THR A 97 24.65 0.41 11.34
C THR A 97 25.42 0.73 10.06
N GLU A 98 25.38 -0.18 9.10
CA GLU A 98 26.08 -0.05 7.81
C GLU A 98 25.30 0.85 6.86
N ASN A 99 26.01 1.60 6.01
CA ASN A 99 25.43 2.38 4.91
C ASN A 99 24.17 3.17 5.32
N MET A 100 24.30 4.00 6.34
CA MET A 100 23.19 4.84 6.81
C MET A 100 22.76 5.82 5.72
N ILE A 101 21.49 5.73 5.31
CA ILE A 101 20.86 6.62 4.31
C ILE A 101 19.81 7.51 4.97
N PRO A 102 19.64 8.77 4.54
CA PRO A 102 18.60 9.62 5.05
C PRO A 102 17.22 9.12 4.58
N ILE A 103 16.23 9.17 5.48
CA ILE A 103 14.83 8.92 5.11
C ILE A 103 14.20 10.21 4.59
N GLY A 104 13.15 10.08 3.77
CA GLY A 104 12.48 11.22 3.15
C GLY A 104 13.29 11.83 1.99
N GLY A 105 13.03 13.09 1.72
CA GLY A 105 13.64 13.81 0.60
C GLY A 105 12.89 13.64 -0.73
N PRO A 106 13.32 14.36 -1.78
CA PRO A 106 12.66 14.33 -3.08
C PRO A 106 12.83 12.96 -3.74
N SER A 107 11.89 12.64 -4.62
CA SER A 107 12.05 11.50 -5.53
C SER A 107 13.25 11.69 -6.44
N VAL A 108 13.82 10.58 -6.93
CA VAL A 108 14.89 10.61 -7.93
C VAL A 108 14.45 11.40 -9.17
N ASN A 109 15.41 12.10 -9.77
CA ASN A 109 15.21 13.00 -10.90
C ASN A 109 14.27 12.41 -11.98
N PRO A 110 13.19 13.11 -12.34
CA PRO A 110 12.22 12.66 -13.34
C PRO A 110 12.81 12.26 -14.70
N SER A 111 13.95 12.83 -15.10
CA SER A 111 14.61 12.49 -16.38
C SER A 111 15.08 11.04 -16.47
N LYS A 112 15.17 10.32 -15.36
CA LYS A 112 15.52 8.89 -15.30
C LYS A 112 14.30 7.97 -15.34
N ARG A 113 13.08 8.52 -15.34
CA ARG A 113 11.85 7.76 -15.30
C ARG A 113 11.36 7.43 -16.70
N ILE A 114 10.85 6.23 -16.87
CA ILE A 114 10.19 5.79 -18.09
C ILE A 114 8.69 5.52 -17.86
N VAL A 115 7.94 5.48 -18.96
CA VAL A 115 6.51 5.14 -18.88
C VAL A 115 6.36 3.66 -18.54
N PRO A 116 5.60 3.30 -17.49
CA PRO A 116 5.36 1.92 -17.08
C PRO A 116 4.72 1.10 -18.20
N ASN A 117 5.25 -0.10 -18.42
CA ASN A 117 4.75 -0.96 -19.49
C ASN A 117 4.92 -2.47 -19.23
N LYS A 118 5.22 -2.85 -18.00
CA LYS A 118 5.37 -4.25 -17.58
C LYS A 118 4.34 -4.58 -16.52
N MET A 119 3.71 -5.73 -16.63
CA MET A 119 2.74 -6.24 -15.68
C MET A 119 3.46 -6.89 -14.49
N ILE A 120 2.96 -6.67 -13.28
CA ILE A 120 3.26 -7.48 -12.10
C ILE A 120 2.18 -8.56 -12.01
N ARG A 121 2.60 -9.82 -12.06
CA ARG A 121 1.71 -10.97 -11.87
C ARG A 121 1.60 -11.27 -10.39
N THR A 122 0.39 -11.35 -9.88
CA THR A 122 0.09 -11.57 -8.46
C THR A 122 -0.49 -12.95 -8.18
N GLY A 123 -0.97 -13.65 -9.21
CA GLY A 123 -1.72 -14.88 -9.05
C GLY A 123 -3.14 -14.69 -8.51
N ILE A 124 -3.59 -13.44 -8.38
CA ILE A 124 -4.94 -13.07 -7.94
C ILE A 124 -5.75 -12.64 -9.16
N PRO A 125 -6.75 -13.42 -9.61
CA PRO A 125 -7.47 -13.15 -10.85
C PRO A 125 -8.11 -11.76 -10.90
N MET A 126 -8.63 -11.26 -9.78
CA MET A 126 -9.24 -9.92 -9.72
C MET A 126 -8.23 -8.79 -9.97
N ILE A 127 -6.95 -9.03 -9.73
CA ILE A 127 -5.86 -8.13 -10.10
C ILE A 127 -5.37 -8.45 -11.51
N ASP A 128 -4.93 -9.68 -11.74
CA ASP A 128 -4.19 -10.05 -12.95
C ASP A 128 -5.07 -9.99 -14.22
N VAL A 129 -6.35 -10.41 -14.13
CA VAL A 129 -7.28 -10.40 -15.26
C VAL A 129 -8.03 -9.07 -15.36
N PHE A 130 -8.61 -8.57 -14.26
CA PHE A 130 -9.59 -7.48 -14.30
C PHE A 130 -9.00 -6.09 -14.04
N ASN A 131 -8.00 -5.98 -13.17
CA ASN A 131 -7.42 -4.71 -12.74
C ASN A 131 -5.90 -4.73 -12.71
N THR A 132 -5.29 -5.13 -13.81
CA THR A 132 -3.86 -5.41 -13.96
C THR A 132 -2.96 -4.40 -13.26
N LEU A 133 -2.11 -4.89 -12.35
CA LEU A 133 -1.06 -4.11 -11.69
C LEU A 133 0.12 -3.96 -12.63
N VAL A 134 0.59 -2.73 -12.80
CA VAL A 134 1.73 -2.39 -13.66
C VAL A 134 2.92 -1.97 -12.81
N GLU A 135 4.13 -2.35 -13.20
CA GLU A 135 5.36 -1.89 -12.51
C GLU A 135 5.39 -0.37 -12.41
N SER A 136 5.91 0.15 -11.33
CA SER A 136 5.95 1.57 -10.97
C SER A 136 4.60 2.28 -10.83
N GLN A 137 3.51 1.54 -10.80
CA GLN A 137 2.19 2.09 -10.51
C GLN A 137 2.04 2.35 -9.01
N LYS A 138 1.28 3.37 -8.66
CA LYS A 138 0.83 3.67 -7.31
C LYS A 138 -0.69 3.54 -7.23
N LEU A 139 -1.16 2.62 -6.41
CA LEU A 139 -2.59 2.32 -6.25
C LEU A 139 -2.95 2.23 -4.76
N PRO A 140 -4.05 2.86 -4.33
CA PRO A 140 -4.64 2.58 -3.05
C PRO A 140 -5.47 1.30 -3.09
N ILE A 141 -5.57 0.65 -1.95
CA ILE A 141 -6.60 -0.34 -1.64
C ILE A 141 -7.59 0.35 -0.73
N PHE A 142 -8.68 0.85 -1.30
CA PHE A 142 -9.76 1.44 -0.54
C PHE A 142 -10.57 0.36 0.16
N SER A 143 -10.79 0.52 1.45
CA SER A 143 -11.48 -0.47 2.27
C SER A 143 -12.16 0.19 3.46
N VAL A 144 -13.06 -0.52 4.12
CA VAL A 144 -13.59 -0.14 5.42
C VAL A 144 -12.95 -0.98 6.52
N SER A 145 -13.01 -0.50 7.75
CA SER A 145 -12.54 -1.27 8.90
C SER A 145 -13.29 -2.60 9.02
N GLY A 146 -12.54 -3.68 9.23
CA GLY A 146 -13.09 -5.04 9.32
C GLY A 146 -13.02 -5.87 8.03
N GLU A 147 -12.76 -5.25 6.89
CA GLU A 147 -12.47 -5.98 5.65
C GLU A 147 -11.07 -6.62 5.69
N PRO A 148 -10.82 -7.72 4.96
CA PRO A 148 -9.57 -8.49 5.04
C PRO A 148 -8.41 -7.89 4.23
N TYR A 149 -8.18 -6.56 4.30
CA TYR A 149 -7.12 -5.91 3.52
C TYR A 149 -5.70 -6.37 3.89
N ASN A 150 -5.45 -6.71 5.15
CA ASN A 150 -4.17 -7.26 5.57
C ASN A 150 -3.96 -8.67 4.99
N GLN A 151 -5.04 -9.47 4.87
CA GLN A 151 -4.99 -10.76 4.19
C GLN A 151 -4.67 -10.58 2.70
N LEU A 152 -5.30 -9.63 2.02
CA LEU A 152 -5.00 -9.31 0.61
C LEU A 152 -3.54 -8.89 0.45
N LEU A 153 -3.02 -7.99 1.29
CA LEU A 153 -1.61 -7.57 1.24
C LEU A 153 -0.65 -8.74 1.47
N SER A 154 -0.93 -9.60 2.44
CA SER A 154 -0.08 -10.77 2.70
C SER A 154 -0.05 -11.73 1.51
N ARG A 155 -1.20 -11.93 0.85
CA ARG A 155 -1.30 -12.75 -0.38
C ARG A 155 -0.47 -12.13 -1.50
N ILE A 156 -0.57 -10.83 -1.73
CA ILE A 156 0.23 -10.13 -2.72
C ILE A 156 1.73 -10.26 -2.40
N ALA A 157 2.13 -10.08 -1.14
CA ALA A 157 3.52 -10.22 -0.71
C ALA A 157 4.10 -11.63 -0.97
N MET A 158 3.30 -12.67 -0.75
CA MET A 158 3.70 -14.05 -1.00
C MET A 158 3.83 -14.38 -2.49
N GLN A 159 2.91 -13.88 -3.31
CA GLN A 159 2.68 -14.38 -4.67
C GLN A 159 3.20 -13.45 -5.77
N ALA A 160 3.31 -12.13 -5.53
CA ALA A 160 3.72 -11.19 -6.56
C ALA A 160 5.11 -11.51 -7.14
N GLN A 161 5.19 -11.48 -8.46
CA GLN A 161 6.42 -11.74 -9.20
C GLN A 161 7.31 -10.51 -9.23
N VAL A 162 7.89 -10.18 -8.07
CA VAL A 162 8.84 -9.10 -7.85
C VAL A 162 10.05 -9.63 -7.09
N ASP A 163 11.15 -8.86 -7.08
CA ASP A 163 12.39 -9.32 -6.45
C ASP A 163 12.36 -9.08 -4.94
N ILE A 164 11.82 -7.94 -4.51
CA ILE A 164 11.82 -7.51 -3.10
C ILE A 164 10.46 -6.95 -2.71
N ILE A 165 10.05 -7.26 -1.48
CA ILE A 165 8.89 -6.68 -0.81
C ILE A 165 9.38 -5.77 0.32
N VAL A 166 8.83 -4.56 0.40
CA VAL A 166 9.01 -3.68 1.55
C VAL A 166 7.64 -3.42 2.15
N LEU A 167 7.41 -3.87 3.38
CA LEU A 167 6.14 -3.72 4.06
C LEU A 167 6.26 -2.63 5.14
N GLY A 168 5.44 -1.59 5.05
CA GLY A 168 5.30 -0.55 6.05
C GLY A 168 3.95 -0.65 6.75
N GLY A 169 3.96 -0.99 8.04
CA GLY A 169 2.76 -1.08 8.88
C GLY A 169 2.62 0.15 9.78
N MET A 170 1.47 0.81 9.74
CA MET A 170 1.17 2.03 10.47
C MET A 170 -0.07 1.87 11.33
N GLY A 171 0.09 1.92 12.64
CA GLY A 171 -1.01 1.75 13.59
C GLY A 171 -1.60 0.34 13.62
N LEU A 172 -0.80 -0.69 13.32
CA LEU A 172 -1.27 -2.06 13.34
C LEU A 172 -1.65 -2.51 14.75
N LYS A 173 -2.69 -3.34 14.85
CA LYS A 173 -2.89 -4.14 16.05
C LYS A 173 -1.75 -5.16 16.17
N TYR A 174 -1.43 -5.56 17.39
CA TYR A 174 -0.36 -6.53 17.61
C TYR A 174 -0.63 -7.87 16.89
N ASP A 175 -1.90 -8.30 16.85
CA ASP A 175 -2.31 -9.53 16.17
C ASP A 175 -2.11 -9.43 14.64
N ASP A 176 -2.35 -8.26 14.05
CA ASP A 176 -2.10 -8.01 12.61
C ASP A 176 -0.60 -8.07 12.30
N TYR A 177 0.24 -7.53 13.19
CA TYR A 177 1.69 -7.67 13.07
C TYR A 177 2.14 -9.14 13.11
N LEU A 178 1.65 -9.90 14.09
CA LEU A 178 1.95 -11.34 14.18
C LEU A 178 1.45 -12.10 12.97
N PHE A 179 0.26 -11.77 12.47
CA PHE A 179 -0.30 -12.37 11.26
C PHE A 179 0.62 -12.19 10.05
N PHE A 180 1.12 -10.97 9.79
CA PHE A 180 2.06 -10.73 8.69
C PHE A 180 3.36 -11.51 8.89
N LYS A 181 3.96 -11.44 10.07
CA LYS A 181 5.19 -12.15 10.40
C LYS A 181 5.03 -13.66 10.14
N ASP A 182 4.06 -14.29 10.78
CA ASP A 182 3.83 -15.73 10.70
C ASP A 182 3.52 -16.19 9.26
N THR A 183 2.72 -15.42 8.53
CA THR A 183 2.33 -15.76 7.16
C THR A 183 3.51 -15.70 6.21
N LEU A 184 4.33 -14.65 6.30
CA LEU A 184 5.52 -14.48 5.46
C LEU A 184 6.63 -15.48 5.82
N GLU A 185 6.83 -15.80 7.09
CA GLU A 185 7.78 -16.83 7.53
C GLU A 185 7.37 -18.22 7.02
N LYS A 186 6.11 -18.61 7.23
CA LYS A 186 5.59 -19.93 6.82
C LYS A 186 5.60 -20.14 5.30
N SER A 187 5.39 -19.08 4.53
CA SER A 187 5.41 -19.13 3.07
C SER A 187 6.82 -19.06 2.47
N GLY A 188 7.85 -18.73 3.26
CA GLY A 188 9.19 -18.47 2.79
C GLY A 188 9.38 -17.09 2.13
N ALA A 189 8.34 -16.28 2.04
CA ALA A 189 8.42 -14.94 1.44
C ALA A 189 9.20 -13.95 2.31
N MET A 190 9.38 -14.24 3.61
CA MET A 190 10.13 -13.40 4.53
C MET A 190 11.57 -13.16 4.06
N GLY A 191 12.22 -14.14 3.42
CA GLY A 191 13.60 -14.03 2.93
C GLY A 191 13.82 -12.95 1.85
N ARG A 192 12.75 -12.46 1.20
CA ARG A 192 12.78 -11.34 0.25
C ARG A 192 12.02 -10.10 0.74
N THR A 193 11.64 -10.08 2.02
CA THR A 193 10.82 -9.02 2.62
C THR A 193 11.60 -8.30 3.71
N VAL A 194 11.45 -6.98 3.78
CA VAL A 194 11.80 -6.17 4.93
C VAL A 194 10.55 -5.49 5.47
N MET A 195 10.39 -5.46 6.79
CA MET A 195 9.20 -4.89 7.44
C MET A 195 9.59 -3.72 8.35
N PHE A 196 8.89 -2.60 8.23
CA PHE A 196 8.91 -1.48 9.17
C PHE A 196 7.53 -1.38 9.80
N ILE A 197 7.43 -1.64 11.10
CA ILE A 197 6.14 -1.84 11.78
C ILE A 197 5.99 -0.89 12.95
N HIS A 198 4.98 -0.03 12.86
CA HIS A 198 4.44 0.72 13.98
C HIS A 198 3.12 0.06 14.42
N THR A 199 3.04 -0.29 15.70
CA THR A 199 1.81 -0.83 16.32
C THR A 199 1.04 0.29 17.02
N ALA A 200 -0.24 0.05 17.32
CA ALA A 200 -1.10 1.02 17.99
C ALA A 200 -0.62 1.44 19.39
N SER A 201 0.31 0.67 19.99
CA SER A 201 0.92 0.98 21.29
C SER A 201 2.22 1.77 21.19
N ASP A 202 2.77 1.93 20.00
CA ASP A 202 4.01 2.66 19.78
C ASP A 202 3.75 4.18 19.68
N PRO A 203 4.77 5.03 19.87
CA PRO A 203 4.62 6.49 19.78
C PRO A 203 4.15 6.96 18.41
N THR A 204 3.15 7.84 18.38
CA THR A 204 2.51 8.36 17.15
C THR A 204 3.50 8.89 16.11
N VAL A 205 4.61 9.50 16.54
CA VAL A 205 5.62 10.02 15.63
C VAL A 205 6.28 8.94 14.79
N GLU A 206 6.48 7.75 15.33
CA GLU A 206 7.05 6.62 14.59
C GLU A 206 6.14 6.18 13.46
N CYS A 207 4.82 6.30 13.62
CA CYS A 207 3.86 6.07 12.56
C CYS A 207 4.14 6.92 11.32
N THR A 208 4.55 8.18 11.52
CA THR A 208 4.85 9.11 10.43
C THR A 208 6.17 8.83 9.72
N LEU A 209 7.08 8.10 10.35
CA LEU A 209 8.40 7.76 9.78
C LEU A 209 8.37 6.46 8.95
N VAL A 210 7.46 5.54 9.24
CA VAL A 210 7.38 4.23 8.57
C VAL A 210 7.36 4.32 7.05
N PRO A 211 6.49 5.14 6.40
CA PRO A 211 6.49 5.22 4.95
C PRO A 211 7.81 5.72 4.38
N ASP A 212 8.43 6.70 5.05
CA ASP A 212 9.69 7.29 4.60
C ASP A 212 10.86 6.29 4.72
N MET A 213 10.90 5.47 5.78
CA MET A 213 11.88 4.39 5.91
C MET A 213 11.70 3.32 4.83
N ALA A 214 10.47 2.86 4.65
CA ALA A 214 10.13 1.85 3.65
C ALA A 214 10.52 2.32 2.24
N LEU A 215 10.17 3.56 1.89
CA LEU A 215 10.46 4.13 0.57
C LEU A 215 11.94 4.44 0.36
N ALA A 216 12.68 4.87 1.39
CA ALA A 216 14.12 5.08 1.29
C ALA A 216 14.86 3.77 0.98
N VAL A 217 14.51 2.70 1.68
CA VAL A 217 15.07 1.36 1.43
C VAL A 217 14.66 0.84 0.05
N ALA A 218 13.39 0.99 -0.33
CA ALA A 218 12.90 0.58 -1.64
C ALA A 218 13.64 1.29 -2.78
N GLU A 219 13.92 2.59 -2.63
CA GLU A 219 14.64 3.38 -3.63
C GLU A 219 16.07 2.87 -3.85
N GLN A 220 16.78 2.49 -2.79
CA GLN A 220 18.13 1.92 -2.91
C GLN A 220 18.13 0.56 -3.61
N PHE A 221 17.19 -0.33 -3.27
CA PHE A 221 17.05 -1.61 -3.96
C PHE A 221 16.69 -1.41 -5.45
N ALA A 222 15.80 -0.47 -5.77
CA ALA A 222 15.46 -0.17 -7.16
C ALA A 222 16.65 0.40 -7.93
N LEU A 223 17.45 1.30 -7.34
CA LEU A 223 18.69 1.79 -7.93
C LEU A 223 19.72 0.69 -8.13
N ALA A 224 19.71 -0.36 -7.31
CA ALA A 224 20.51 -1.57 -7.47
C ALA A 224 19.91 -2.59 -8.48
N GLY A 225 18.90 -2.20 -9.26
CA GLY A 225 18.34 -3.01 -10.34
C GLY A 225 17.22 -3.96 -9.91
N LYS A 226 16.66 -3.83 -8.70
CA LYS A 226 15.60 -4.70 -8.18
C LYS A 226 14.22 -4.15 -8.51
N ARG A 227 13.28 -5.05 -8.81
CA ARG A 227 11.84 -4.72 -8.87
C ARG A 227 11.28 -4.80 -7.46
N VAL A 228 10.92 -3.66 -6.90
CA VAL A 228 10.48 -3.54 -5.51
C VAL A 228 8.97 -3.27 -5.47
N LEU A 229 8.26 -4.03 -4.67
CA LEU A 229 6.87 -3.76 -4.32
C LEU A 229 6.79 -3.28 -2.88
N VAL A 230 6.34 -2.04 -2.70
CA VAL A 230 6.10 -1.44 -1.39
C VAL A 230 4.63 -1.60 -1.03
N LEU A 231 4.38 -2.20 0.12
CA LEU A 231 3.06 -2.42 0.68
C LEU A 231 2.91 -1.57 1.94
N LEU A 232 2.01 -0.60 1.93
CA LEU A 232 1.76 0.30 3.06
C LEU A 232 0.38 0.03 3.65
N THR A 233 0.29 -0.15 4.96
CA THR A 233 -0.97 -0.40 5.67
C THR A 233 -0.93 0.18 7.08
N ASP A 234 -1.72 1.16 7.49
CA ASP A 234 -2.79 1.85 6.79
C ASP A 234 -2.43 3.33 6.59
N MET A 235 -2.62 3.84 5.38
CA MET A 235 -2.31 5.24 5.06
C MET A 235 -3.26 6.24 5.74
N THR A 236 -4.45 5.79 6.16
CA THR A 236 -5.35 6.62 6.98
C THR A 236 -4.80 6.78 8.38
N ASN A 237 -4.24 5.72 8.99
CA ASN A 237 -3.55 5.84 10.28
C ASN A 237 -2.32 6.76 10.19
N TYR A 238 -1.57 6.69 9.07
CA TYR A 238 -0.49 7.66 8.81
C TYR A 238 -1.01 9.10 8.80
N ALA A 239 -2.11 9.36 8.09
CA ALA A 239 -2.71 10.69 8.01
C ALA A 239 -3.27 11.17 9.37
N ASP A 240 -3.85 10.26 10.14
CA ASP A 240 -4.31 10.56 11.50
C ASP A 240 -3.16 10.89 12.44
N ALA A 241 -2.02 10.19 12.31
CA ALA A 241 -0.80 10.55 13.03
C ALA A 241 -0.28 11.94 12.64
N GLN A 242 -0.32 12.30 11.36
CA GLN A 242 0.00 13.67 10.91
C GLN A 242 -0.95 14.72 11.50
N LYS A 243 -2.24 14.41 11.58
CA LYS A 243 -3.25 15.27 12.20
C LYS A 243 -2.96 15.48 13.69
N GLU A 244 -2.64 14.42 14.42
CA GLU A 244 -2.29 14.49 15.84
C GLU A 244 -1.05 15.37 16.06
N MET A 245 -0.03 15.21 15.22
CA MET A 245 1.16 16.04 15.25
C MET A 245 0.85 17.52 14.97
N ALA A 246 0.03 17.81 13.96
CA ALA A 246 -0.37 19.15 13.61
C ALA A 246 -1.12 19.86 14.77
N ILE A 247 -1.99 19.12 15.47
CA ILE A 247 -2.68 19.63 16.66
C ILE A 247 -1.67 19.96 17.77
N THR A 248 -0.71 19.08 18.02
CA THR A 248 0.34 19.33 19.04
C THR A 248 1.20 20.54 18.71
N MET A 249 1.37 20.84 17.41
CA MET A 249 2.10 22.03 16.94
C MET A 249 1.22 23.29 16.82
N GLU A 250 -0.04 23.23 17.25
CA GLU A 250 -1.00 24.33 17.14
C GLU A 250 -1.19 24.86 15.71
N GLN A 251 -1.05 23.98 14.72
CA GLN A 251 -1.29 24.35 13.32
C GLN A 251 -2.79 24.57 13.07
N VAL A 252 -3.10 25.52 12.21
CA VAL A 252 -4.49 25.78 11.81
C VAL A 252 -5.04 24.57 11.05
N PRO A 253 -6.10 23.92 11.55
CA PRO A 253 -6.66 22.75 10.90
C PRO A 253 -7.39 23.12 9.61
N SER A 254 -7.30 22.21 8.63
CA SER A 254 -8.08 22.25 7.39
C SER A 254 -9.28 21.31 7.48
N ASN A 255 -9.73 20.73 6.37
CA ASN A 255 -10.89 19.88 6.28
C ASN A 255 -10.82 18.71 7.28
N ARG A 256 -11.87 18.52 8.07
CA ARG A 256 -12.01 17.48 9.12
C ARG A 256 -10.84 17.44 10.12
N GLY A 257 -10.13 18.53 10.29
CA GLY A 257 -9.04 18.67 11.26
C GLY A 257 -7.68 18.17 10.76
N TYR A 258 -7.57 17.76 9.51
CA TYR A 258 -6.28 17.42 8.91
C TYR A 258 -5.43 18.67 8.64
N PRO A 259 -4.08 18.54 8.58
CA PRO A 259 -3.23 19.64 8.22
C PRO A 259 -3.45 20.08 6.77
N GLY A 260 -3.21 21.37 6.47
CA GLY A 260 -3.44 21.92 5.14
C GLY A 260 -2.55 21.36 4.04
N ASP A 261 -1.45 20.71 4.39
CA ASP A 261 -0.48 20.07 3.49
C ASP A 261 -0.68 18.55 3.35
N LEU A 262 -1.80 17.99 3.82
CA LEU A 262 -2.10 16.58 3.73
C LEU A 262 -1.89 16.01 2.32
N TYR A 263 -2.37 16.73 1.29
CA TYR A 263 -2.16 16.34 -0.11
C TYR A 263 -0.67 16.18 -0.44
N SER A 264 0.14 17.17 -0.11
CA SER A 264 1.58 17.15 -0.38
C SER A 264 2.30 16.07 0.42
N CYS A 265 1.86 15.82 1.65
CA CYS A 265 2.38 14.74 2.49
C CYS A 265 2.13 13.36 1.87
N LEU A 266 0.92 13.10 1.39
CA LEU A 266 0.59 11.85 0.69
C LEU A 266 1.31 11.77 -0.67
N ALA A 267 1.24 12.84 -1.48
CA ALA A 267 1.80 12.88 -2.81
C ALA A 267 3.31 12.61 -2.82
N SER A 268 4.07 13.20 -1.89
CA SER A 268 5.52 13.01 -1.81
C SER A 268 5.93 11.55 -1.58
N ARG A 269 5.09 10.74 -0.93
CA ARG A 269 5.32 9.30 -0.73
C ARG A 269 4.94 8.51 -1.96
N TYR A 270 3.72 8.72 -2.49
CA TYR A 270 3.28 8.00 -3.69
C TYR A 270 4.11 8.35 -4.94
N GLU A 271 4.63 9.56 -5.06
CA GLU A 271 5.52 9.97 -6.17
C GLU A 271 6.89 9.28 -6.15
N LYS A 272 7.21 8.50 -5.12
CA LYS A 272 8.37 7.61 -5.11
C LYS A 272 8.18 6.36 -5.99
N ALA A 273 6.97 6.04 -6.41
CA ALA A 273 6.72 5.01 -7.41
C ALA A 273 7.38 5.38 -8.75
N VAL A 274 8.22 4.51 -9.30
CA VAL A 274 9.08 4.82 -10.45
C VAL A 274 9.56 3.57 -11.18
N ASP A 275 9.70 3.65 -12.49
CA ASP A 275 10.52 2.73 -13.30
C ASP A 275 11.74 3.53 -13.78
N PHE A 276 12.92 3.10 -13.38
CA PHE A 276 14.19 3.78 -13.72
C PHE A 276 14.74 3.40 -15.10
N GLY A 277 14.09 2.51 -15.82
CA GLY A 277 14.53 2.10 -17.16
C GLY A 277 15.80 1.27 -17.18
N ASP A 278 16.92 1.87 -16.78
CA ASP A 278 18.26 1.23 -16.77
C ASP A 278 18.54 0.49 -15.46
N ALA A 279 17.68 0.59 -14.48
CA ALA A 279 17.82 -0.06 -13.17
C ALA A 279 16.55 -0.87 -12.83
N GLY A 280 16.04 -0.72 -11.62
CA GLY A 280 14.82 -1.39 -11.16
C GLY A 280 13.61 -0.47 -11.11
N SER A 281 12.60 -0.92 -10.37
CA SER A 281 11.33 -0.19 -10.25
C SER A 281 10.80 -0.23 -8.82
N ILE A 282 9.96 0.77 -8.48
CA ILE A 282 9.19 0.83 -7.23
C ILE A 282 7.72 0.90 -7.59
N THR A 283 6.96 -0.09 -7.16
CA THR A 283 5.49 -0.11 -7.23
C THR A 283 4.93 0.04 -5.83
N ILE A 284 3.88 0.83 -5.64
CA ILE A 284 3.32 1.12 -4.32
C ILE A 284 1.85 0.71 -4.28
N LEU A 285 1.51 -0.15 -3.31
CA LEU A 285 0.13 -0.42 -2.90
C LEU A 285 -0.08 0.09 -1.48
N GLY A 286 -1.02 1.03 -1.30
CA GLY A 286 -1.32 1.60 0.01
C GLY A 286 -2.75 1.32 0.44
N VAL A 287 -2.95 0.53 1.50
CA VAL A 287 -4.28 0.44 2.12
C VAL A 287 -4.67 1.82 2.63
N THR A 288 -5.87 2.23 2.31
CA THR A 288 -6.46 3.49 2.75
C THR A 288 -7.87 3.18 3.24
N THR A 289 -8.03 3.09 4.54
CA THR A 289 -9.35 2.85 5.14
C THR A 289 -10.22 4.09 5.03
N MET A 290 -11.52 3.87 4.79
CA MET A 290 -12.50 4.92 4.62
C MET A 290 -13.45 4.94 5.83
N PRO A 291 -13.30 5.91 6.75
CA PRO A 291 -14.21 6.05 7.86
C PRO A 291 -15.66 6.25 7.37
N GLY A 292 -16.57 5.37 7.82
CA GLY A 292 -17.99 5.41 7.43
C GLY A 292 -18.27 5.03 5.97
N ASP A 293 -17.39 4.31 5.30
CA ASP A 293 -17.45 3.98 3.85
C ASP A 293 -17.53 5.26 2.97
N ASP A 294 -16.92 6.36 3.47
CA ASP A 294 -16.98 7.67 2.83
C ASP A 294 -15.71 7.92 1.99
N VAL A 295 -15.83 7.70 0.68
CA VAL A 295 -14.75 7.97 -0.29
C VAL A 295 -14.40 9.46 -0.39
N THR A 296 -15.30 10.36 0.05
CA THR A 296 -15.05 11.82 0.07
C THR A 296 -14.34 12.29 1.35
N HIS A 297 -13.99 11.34 2.24
CA HIS A 297 -13.14 11.65 3.38
C HIS A 297 -11.77 12.16 2.89
N PRO A 298 -11.14 13.16 3.55
CA PRO A 298 -9.93 13.82 3.03
C PRO A 298 -8.80 12.89 2.62
N VAL A 299 -8.62 11.75 3.30
CA VAL A 299 -7.52 10.83 3.01
C VAL A 299 -7.77 10.04 1.72
N PRO A 300 -8.88 9.28 1.56
CA PRO A 300 -9.17 8.60 0.31
C PRO A 300 -9.39 9.57 -0.86
N ASP A 301 -10.03 10.73 -0.65
CA ASP A 301 -10.25 11.73 -1.70
C ASP A 301 -8.92 12.24 -2.27
N ASN A 302 -8.02 12.73 -1.43
CA ASN A 302 -6.69 13.17 -1.86
C ASN A 302 -5.89 12.03 -2.52
N THR A 303 -5.95 10.81 -1.96
CA THR A 303 -5.26 9.65 -2.50
C THR A 303 -5.73 9.31 -3.91
N GLY A 304 -7.04 9.42 -4.18
CA GLY A 304 -7.62 9.18 -5.49
C GLY A 304 -7.12 10.13 -6.59
N TYR A 305 -6.79 11.39 -6.24
CA TYR A 305 -6.18 12.34 -7.18
C TYR A 305 -4.70 12.08 -7.43
N ILE A 306 -3.97 11.53 -6.45
CA ILE A 306 -2.53 11.30 -6.54
C ILE A 306 -2.20 10.05 -7.36
N THR A 307 -3.07 9.04 -7.33
CA THR A 307 -2.79 7.67 -7.77
C THR A 307 -3.34 7.36 -9.17
N GLU A 308 -2.86 6.27 -9.77
CA GLU A 308 -3.27 5.84 -11.13
C GLU A 308 -4.39 4.78 -11.12
N GLY A 309 -5.38 4.96 -10.26
CA GLY A 309 -6.54 4.07 -10.09
C GLY A 309 -6.70 3.67 -8.63
N GLN A 310 -7.46 2.62 -8.37
CA GLN A 310 -7.70 2.07 -7.04
C GLN A 310 -8.14 0.61 -7.10
N TYR A 311 -7.88 -0.15 -6.05
CA TYR A 311 -8.60 -1.37 -5.75
C TYR A 311 -9.60 -1.08 -4.63
N TYR A 312 -10.82 -1.55 -4.80
CA TYR A 312 -11.89 -1.40 -3.81
C TYR A 312 -12.14 -2.75 -3.16
N LEU A 313 -11.81 -2.90 -1.90
CA LEU A 313 -12.05 -4.13 -1.16
C LEU A 313 -13.36 -3.98 -0.37
N LYS A 314 -14.34 -4.80 -0.71
CA LYS A 314 -15.68 -4.77 -0.11
C LYS A 314 -16.27 -6.18 -0.05
N ASN A 315 -16.91 -6.52 1.06
CA ASN A 315 -17.48 -7.84 1.30
C ASN A 315 -16.47 -8.98 1.10
N GLY A 316 -15.22 -8.77 1.50
CA GLY A 316 -14.15 -9.76 1.39
C GLY A 316 -13.56 -9.95 -0.02
N HIS A 317 -13.94 -9.13 -1.00
CA HIS A 317 -13.50 -9.27 -2.40
C HIS A 317 -13.01 -7.94 -2.97
N ILE A 318 -12.12 -8.02 -3.97
CA ILE A 318 -11.83 -6.86 -4.84
C ILE A 318 -13.06 -6.63 -5.72
N GLU A 319 -13.75 -5.53 -5.48
CA GLU A 319 -15.00 -5.20 -6.16
C GLU A 319 -14.71 -4.72 -7.59
N PRO A 320 -15.26 -5.36 -8.64
CA PRO A 320 -14.87 -5.10 -10.03
C PRO A 320 -15.31 -3.74 -10.58
N PHE A 321 -16.42 -3.16 -10.07
CA PHE A 321 -16.95 -1.90 -10.61
C PHE A 321 -16.30 -0.66 -9.98
N GLY A 322 -15.93 -0.73 -8.70
CA GLY A 322 -15.21 0.33 -8.00
C GLY A 322 -13.70 0.30 -8.23
N SER A 323 -13.17 -0.84 -8.69
CA SER A 323 -11.73 -1.00 -8.92
C SER A 323 -11.33 -0.58 -10.34
N LEU A 324 -10.18 0.08 -10.44
CA LEU A 324 -9.67 0.60 -11.71
C LEU A 324 -8.15 0.65 -11.70
N SER A 325 -7.51 0.09 -12.71
CA SER A 325 -6.11 0.35 -13.03
C SER A 325 -6.03 1.18 -14.32
N ARG A 326 -5.63 2.45 -14.20
CA ARG A 326 -5.53 3.36 -15.37
C ARG A 326 -4.38 2.99 -16.29
N LEU A 327 -3.34 2.34 -15.78
CA LEU A 327 -2.16 1.96 -16.56
C LEU A 327 -2.30 0.59 -17.24
N LYS A 328 -3.38 -0.16 -17.00
CA LYS A 328 -3.59 -1.47 -17.63
C LYS A 328 -3.52 -1.43 -19.16
N GLN A 329 -3.87 -0.30 -19.78
CA GLN A 329 -3.76 -0.12 -21.23
C GLN A 329 -2.31 -0.16 -21.75
N ASN A 330 -1.32 0.16 -20.91
CA ASN A 330 0.10 0.16 -21.28
C ASN A 330 0.67 -1.27 -21.44
N VAL A 331 -0.04 -2.25 -20.91
CA VAL A 331 0.30 -3.68 -21.03
C VAL A 331 -0.64 -4.43 -21.96
N ASN A 332 -1.63 -3.76 -22.57
CA ASN A 332 -2.48 -4.34 -23.60
C ASN A 332 -1.62 -4.82 -24.79
N GLY A 333 -1.92 -6.03 -25.27
CA GLY A 333 -1.14 -6.67 -26.33
C GLY A 333 0.15 -7.35 -25.87
N LYS A 334 0.49 -7.28 -24.58
CA LYS A 334 1.59 -8.04 -23.95
C LYS A 334 1.11 -9.27 -23.18
N THR A 335 -0.18 -9.45 -23.11
CA THR A 335 -0.86 -10.61 -22.55
C THR A 335 -1.55 -11.38 -23.67
N ARG A 336 -2.20 -12.49 -23.37
CA ARG A 336 -2.91 -13.34 -24.33
C ARG A 336 -3.95 -12.52 -25.11
N SER A 337 -4.10 -12.78 -26.41
CA SER A 337 -4.90 -11.97 -27.35
C SER A 337 -6.38 -11.82 -26.98
N ASP A 338 -6.94 -12.78 -26.26
CA ASP A 338 -8.33 -12.81 -25.80
C ASP A 338 -8.55 -12.10 -24.45
N HIS A 339 -7.48 -11.77 -23.70
CA HIS A 339 -7.56 -11.27 -22.34
C HIS A 339 -8.54 -10.10 -22.20
N ARG A 340 -8.37 -9.04 -23.01
CA ARG A 340 -9.22 -7.85 -22.93
C ARG A 340 -10.69 -8.15 -23.24
N ALA A 341 -10.93 -8.92 -24.31
CA ALA A 341 -12.30 -9.20 -24.74
C ALA A 341 -13.03 -10.10 -23.72
N LEU A 342 -12.32 -11.10 -23.19
CA LEU A 342 -12.86 -11.96 -22.14
C LEU A 342 -13.18 -11.18 -20.88
N MET A 343 -12.25 -10.34 -20.39
CA MET A 343 -12.45 -9.46 -19.24
C MET A 343 -13.69 -8.57 -19.43
N ASP A 344 -13.79 -7.85 -20.53
CA ASP A 344 -14.91 -6.94 -20.81
C ASP A 344 -16.24 -7.70 -20.88
N GLY A 345 -16.26 -8.91 -21.47
CA GLY A 345 -17.43 -9.79 -21.54
C GLY A 345 -17.87 -10.29 -20.19
N MET A 346 -16.93 -10.76 -19.38
CA MET A 346 -17.22 -11.27 -18.03
C MET A 346 -17.73 -10.19 -17.09
N ILE A 347 -17.17 -8.98 -17.11
CA ILE A 347 -17.64 -7.84 -16.28
C ILE A 347 -19.05 -7.41 -16.69
N ARG A 348 -19.34 -7.38 -18.00
CA ARG A 348 -20.70 -7.07 -18.48
C ARG A 348 -21.72 -8.11 -17.99
N LEU A 349 -21.40 -9.39 -18.06
CA LEU A 349 -22.28 -10.46 -17.56
C LEU A 349 -22.42 -10.39 -16.02
N TYR A 350 -21.34 -10.01 -15.31
CA TYR A 350 -21.40 -9.82 -13.87
C TYR A 350 -22.30 -8.62 -13.48
N SER A 351 -22.32 -7.54 -14.28
CA SER A 351 -23.30 -6.46 -14.09
C SER A 351 -24.73 -6.95 -14.25
N ALA A 352 -25.00 -7.72 -15.31
CA ALA A 352 -26.33 -8.31 -15.51
C ALA A 352 -26.72 -9.28 -14.39
N TYR A 353 -25.77 -10.04 -13.85
CA TYR A 353 -25.99 -10.86 -12.65
C TYR A 353 -26.44 -10.03 -11.44
N LYS A 354 -25.79 -8.89 -11.16
CA LYS A 354 -26.19 -8.02 -10.05
C LYS A 354 -27.63 -7.50 -10.22
N GLU A 355 -28.01 -7.12 -11.43
CA GLU A 355 -29.40 -6.73 -11.73
C GLU A 355 -30.39 -7.89 -11.50
N SER A 356 -30.03 -9.12 -11.91
CA SER A 356 -30.86 -10.31 -11.66
C SER A 356 -30.96 -10.64 -10.17
N LEU A 357 -29.88 -10.43 -9.42
CA LEU A 357 -29.89 -10.60 -7.97
C LEU A 357 -30.84 -9.62 -7.26
N GLU A 358 -30.86 -8.36 -7.70
CA GLU A 358 -31.80 -7.36 -7.21
C GLU A 358 -33.25 -7.73 -7.54
N LYS A 359 -33.55 -8.15 -8.78
CA LYS A 359 -34.87 -8.65 -9.17
C LYS A 359 -35.32 -9.80 -8.25
N LYS A 360 -34.42 -10.76 -8.00
CA LYS A 360 -34.71 -11.89 -7.10
C LYS A 360 -35.01 -11.42 -5.67
N SER A 361 -34.25 -10.48 -5.16
CA SER A 361 -34.44 -9.93 -3.81
C SER A 361 -35.79 -9.20 -3.65
N MET A 362 -36.26 -8.59 -4.74
CA MET A 362 -37.57 -7.91 -4.80
C MET A 362 -38.76 -8.86 -5.06
N GLY A 363 -38.47 -10.16 -5.23
CA GLY A 363 -39.51 -11.16 -5.45
C GLY A 363 -40.10 -11.22 -6.88
N PHE A 364 -39.41 -10.66 -7.87
CA PHE A 364 -39.81 -10.76 -9.28
C PHE A 364 -39.63 -12.19 -9.81
N MET A 365 -40.43 -12.55 -10.79
CA MET A 365 -40.30 -13.81 -11.51
C MET A 365 -38.94 -13.80 -12.28
N MET A 366 -38.21 -14.90 -12.14
CA MET A 366 -36.91 -15.08 -12.81
C MET A 366 -37.14 -15.73 -14.19
N SER A 367 -36.51 -15.18 -15.21
CA SER A 367 -36.42 -15.80 -16.54
C SER A 367 -35.32 -16.86 -16.56
N GLU A 368 -35.33 -17.69 -17.61
CA GLU A 368 -34.21 -18.65 -17.85
C GLU A 368 -32.86 -17.93 -17.94
N TRP A 369 -32.83 -16.73 -18.53
CA TRP A 369 -31.64 -15.90 -18.60
C TRP A 369 -31.19 -15.43 -17.21
N ASP A 370 -32.11 -14.99 -16.35
CA ASP A 370 -31.78 -14.60 -14.98
C ASP A 370 -31.20 -15.78 -14.18
N GLU A 371 -31.70 -17.02 -14.38
CA GLU A 371 -31.16 -18.23 -13.73
C GLU A 371 -29.75 -18.55 -14.20
N LYS A 372 -29.45 -18.43 -15.51
CA LYS A 372 -28.09 -18.56 -16.05
C LYS A 372 -27.14 -17.52 -15.44
N LEU A 373 -27.60 -16.28 -15.32
CA LEU A 373 -26.82 -15.19 -14.70
C LEU A 373 -26.55 -15.43 -13.21
N LEU A 374 -27.54 -15.95 -12.47
CA LEU A 374 -27.34 -16.30 -11.06
C LEU A 374 -26.32 -17.42 -10.88
N LYS A 375 -26.35 -18.44 -11.73
CA LYS A 375 -25.33 -19.49 -11.75
C LYS A 375 -23.96 -18.94 -12.09
N TYR A 376 -23.86 -18.10 -13.11
CA TYR A 376 -22.64 -17.45 -13.54
C TYR A 376 -22.01 -16.59 -12.40
N GLY A 377 -22.82 -15.74 -11.78
CA GLY A 377 -22.33 -14.86 -10.72
C GLY A 377 -21.78 -15.64 -9.54
N HIS A 378 -22.45 -16.74 -9.15
CA HIS A 378 -21.95 -17.64 -8.10
C HIS A 378 -20.57 -18.26 -8.46
N LEU A 379 -20.43 -18.77 -9.68
CA LEU A 379 -19.14 -19.31 -10.13
C LEU A 379 -18.05 -18.24 -10.25
N PHE A 380 -18.40 -17.07 -10.75
CA PHE A 380 -17.48 -15.94 -10.83
C PHE A 380 -16.96 -15.53 -9.44
N GLU A 381 -17.87 -15.37 -8.47
CA GLU A 381 -17.52 -14.99 -7.11
C GLU A 381 -16.67 -16.05 -6.40
N THR A 382 -17.01 -17.32 -6.54
CA THR A 382 -16.30 -18.40 -5.85
C THR A 382 -14.98 -18.81 -6.50
N LYS A 383 -14.88 -18.77 -7.83
CA LYS A 383 -13.69 -19.25 -8.55
C LYS A 383 -12.68 -18.15 -8.91
N LEU A 384 -13.11 -16.88 -9.00
CA LEU A 384 -12.24 -15.77 -9.44
C LEU A 384 -12.12 -14.65 -8.41
N MET A 385 -13.19 -14.34 -7.65
CA MET A 385 -13.17 -13.23 -6.69
C MET A 385 -12.66 -13.62 -5.30
N ASP A 386 -12.72 -14.89 -4.94
CA ASP A 386 -12.26 -15.34 -3.63
C ASP A 386 -10.78 -15.06 -3.43
N LEU A 387 -10.42 -14.39 -2.32
CA LEU A 387 -9.04 -14.02 -2.02
C LEU A 387 -8.10 -15.22 -1.80
N SER A 388 -8.62 -16.42 -1.61
CA SER A 388 -7.80 -17.64 -1.49
C SER A 388 -7.33 -18.18 -2.84
N VAL A 389 -7.93 -17.75 -3.94
CA VAL A 389 -7.57 -18.19 -5.29
C VAL A 389 -6.17 -17.72 -5.66
N ASN A 390 -5.32 -18.65 -6.07
CA ASN A 390 -3.96 -18.39 -6.53
C ASN A 390 -3.69 -19.20 -7.79
N ILE A 391 -3.91 -18.58 -8.94
CA ILE A 391 -3.70 -19.20 -10.26
C ILE A 391 -3.00 -18.24 -11.21
N PRO A 392 -2.12 -18.74 -12.10
CA PRO A 392 -1.50 -17.90 -13.12
C PRO A 392 -2.52 -17.25 -14.05
N LEU A 393 -2.14 -16.11 -14.65
CA LEU A 393 -3.01 -15.35 -15.57
C LEU A 393 -3.61 -16.22 -16.67
N GLU A 394 -2.80 -17.05 -17.30
CA GLU A 394 -3.21 -17.92 -18.42
C GLU A 394 -4.28 -18.92 -17.99
N GLU A 395 -4.10 -19.55 -16.83
CA GLU A 395 -5.07 -20.46 -16.23
C GLU A 395 -6.35 -19.72 -15.78
N ALA A 396 -6.21 -18.51 -15.26
CA ALA A 396 -7.37 -17.66 -14.90
C ALA A 396 -8.21 -17.30 -16.13
N LEU A 397 -7.57 -17.04 -17.26
CA LEU A 397 -8.26 -16.78 -18.53
C LEU A 397 -8.97 -18.05 -19.05
N ASP A 398 -8.33 -19.23 -18.96
CA ASP A 398 -8.95 -20.49 -19.36
C ASP A 398 -10.15 -20.82 -18.45
N LEU A 399 -10.00 -20.64 -17.14
CA LEU A 399 -11.10 -20.77 -16.18
C LEU A 399 -12.25 -19.80 -16.50
N GLY A 400 -11.96 -18.59 -16.95
CA GLY A 400 -12.97 -17.64 -17.41
C GLY A 400 -13.79 -18.19 -18.58
N TRP A 401 -13.16 -18.82 -19.58
CA TRP A 401 -13.85 -19.48 -20.68
C TRP A 401 -14.67 -20.70 -20.22
N GLU A 402 -14.16 -21.49 -19.28
CA GLU A 402 -14.87 -22.61 -18.69
C GLU A 402 -16.14 -22.17 -17.96
N ILE A 403 -16.05 -21.12 -17.14
CA ILE A 403 -17.21 -20.54 -16.43
C ILE A 403 -18.28 -20.07 -17.44
N LEU A 404 -17.86 -19.39 -18.52
CA LEU A 404 -18.80 -18.96 -19.56
C LEU A 404 -19.49 -20.14 -20.24
N ALA A 405 -18.72 -21.18 -20.62
CA ALA A 405 -19.25 -22.36 -21.30
C ALA A 405 -20.15 -23.25 -20.40
N GLU A 406 -19.95 -23.16 -19.07
CA GLU A 406 -20.81 -23.88 -18.12
C GLU A 406 -22.18 -23.22 -17.95
N CYS A 407 -22.27 -21.90 -18.18
CA CYS A 407 -23.47 -21.11 -17.90
C CYS A 407 -24.24 -20.68 -19.15
N PHE A 408 -23.56 -20.49 -20.27
CA PHE A 408 -24.10 -19.86 -21.48
C PHE A 408 -23.83 -20.67 -22.74
N GLU A 409 -24.64 -20.43 -23.75
CA GLU A 409 -24.29 -20.81 -25.12
C GLU A 409 -23.38 -19.73 -25.74
N PRO A 410 -22.52 -20.09 -26.74
CA PRO A 410 -21.52 -19.19 -27.31
C PRO A 410 -22.09 -17.83 -27.77
N ASN A 411 -23.25 -17.81 -28.40
CA ASN A 411 -23.93 -16.62 -28.94
C ASN A 411 -24.50 -15.71 -27.83
N GLU A 412 -24.72 -16.23 -26.63
CA GLU A 412 -25.26 -15.46 -25.49
C GLU A 412 -24.20 -14.57 -24.83
N THR A 413 -22.91 -14.91 -24.99
CA THR A 413 -21.82 -14.20 -24.33
C THR A 413 -21.52 -12.84 -24.95
N GLY A 414 -21.92 -12.60 -26.20
CA GLY A 414 -21.61 -11.39 -26.95
C GLY A 414 -20.11 -11.19 -27.25
N LEU A 415 -19.31 -12.25 -27.12
CA LEU A 415 -17.92 -12.27 -27.52
C LEU A 415 -17.77 -12.46 -29.02
N LYS A 416 -16.60 -12.06 -29.58
CA LYS A 416 -16.33 -12.20 -31.00
C LYS A 416 -16.30 -13.67 -31.41
N THR A 417 -16.95 -14.01 -32.52
CA THR A 417 -17.03 -15.39 -33.04
C THR A 417 -15.64 -16.02 -33.26
N SER A 418 -14.65 -15.25 -33.69
CA SER A 418 -13.28 -15.74 -33.88
C SER A 418 -12.64 -16.20 -32.57
N LEU A 419 -12.84 -15.49 -31.46
CA LEU A 419 -12.34 -15.87 -30.15
C LEU A 419 -13.08 -17.08 -29.60
N ILE A 420 -14.40 -17.15 -29.81
CA ILE A 420 -15.21 -18.31 -29.45
C ILE A 420 -14.71 -19.57 -30.18
N GLN A 421 -14.47 -19.50 -31.48
CA GLN A 421 -13.96 -20.62 -32.27
C GLN A 421 -12.58 -21.09 -31.77
N GLU A 422 -11.74 -20.18 -31.31
CA GLU A 422 -10.39 -20.47 -30.84
C GLU A 422 -10.35 -21.00 -29.40
N ARG A 423 -11.17 -20.45 -28.51
CA ARG A 423 -11.03 -20.62 -27.05
C ARG A 423 -12.20 -21.31 -26.36
N TRP A 424 -13.35 -21.45 -27.03
CA TRP A 424 -14.50 -22.08 -26.37
C TRP A 424 -14.19 -23.53 -26.03
N PRO A 425 -14.38 -23.95 -24.77
CA PRO A 425 -14.12 -25.31 -24.37
C PRO A 425 -14.93 -26.31 -25.20
N LYS A 426 -14.28 -27.27 -25.85
CA LYS A 426 -14.97 -28.35 -26.51
C LYS A 426 -15.58 -29.22 -25.44
N ARG A 427 -16.91 -29.32 -25.40
CA ARG A 427 -17.58 -30.30 -24.55
C ARG A 427 -17.01 -31.67 -24.93
N SER A 428 -16.24 -32.30 -24.02
CA SER A 428 -15.93 -33.70 -24.14
C SER A 428 -17.28 -34.43 -24.17
N ALA A 429 -17.55 -35.13 -25.27
CA ALA A 429 -18.69 -36.04 -25.32
C ALA A 429 -18.47 -37.00 -24.14
N VAL A 430 -19.29 -36.90 -23.12
CA VAL A 430 -19.34 -37.89 -22.05
C VAL A 430 -19.91 -39.14 -22.74
N GLU A 431 -19.04 -40.16 -22.96
CA GLU A 431 -19.46 -41.52 -23.29
C GLU A 431 -20.24 -42.13 -22.13
#